data_28465b1ad41a0139b278edd05edcd847
#
_entry.id   28465b1ad41a0139b278edd05edcd847
#
_cell.length_a   1.000
_cell.length_b   1.000
_cell.length_c   1.000
_cell.angle_alpha   90.00
_cell.angle_beta   90.00
_cell.angle_gamma   90.00
#
_symmetry.space_group_name_H-M   'P 1'
#
loop_
_entity.id
_entity.type
_entity.pdbx_description
1 polymer ?
#
loop_
_entity_poly.entity_id
_entity_poly.type
_entity_poly.pdbx_seq_one_letter_code
_entity_poly.pdbx_strand_id
1 'polypeptide(L)'
;MALAQLARDPPTALALSPVPPVNAVRGGLLLGRAVQPLAAKARALGDEIARLEAVRTQIATAEAAHRTAGEGWARDEAQIAVLIARKQTLRQQTQQGLAENRRRQAALAAKAGSLRDLIARLEAERVAAERQARLESRSHGTAPSAVTNPTPVGSPPGIRSVAQAKGHFAVPATGPLVIRFGETEPGGVTSKGLTFETRPGAQVVAPFDGRVMYAGPFKGYGQILIIGHGGGYYSVLAGLDRIEQSVGQWLVAGEPVGTMPEGNQRPRLYLELRDNGRPVNPLPWLAIHDEKVNG
;
A
#
# COMPACT_ATOMS: atom_id res chain seq x y z
N MET A 1 69.22 16.99 -7.78
CA MET A 1 69.65 18.38 -8.11
C MET A 1 71.12 18.50 -8.41
N ALA A 2 72.06 17.86 -7.70
CA ALA A 2 73.52 18.00 -7.89
C ALA A 2 74.06 17.49 -9.26
N LEU A 3 73.52 16.34 -9.79
CA LEU A 3 73.95 15.78 -11.10
C LEU A 3 73.43 16.60 -12.32
N ALA A 4 72.41 17.42 -12.20
CA ALA A 4 71.91 18.27 -13.26
C ALA A 4 72.79 19.55 -13.40
N GLN A 5 73.41 19.97 -12.33
CA GLN A 5 74.34 21.09 -12.33
C GLN A 5 75.72 20.73 -12.97
N LEU A 6 76.16 19.48 -12.73
CA LEU A 6 77.42 18.98 -13.32
C LEU A 6 77.34 18.82 -14.84
N ALA A 7 76.16 18.66 -15.43
CA ALA A 7 75.97 18.50 -16.86
C ALA A 7 75.86 19.87 -17.62
N ARG A 8 75.60 20.97 -16.87
CA ARG A 8 75.44 22.30 -17.47
C ARG A 8 76.78 23.11 -17.54
N ASP A 9 77.68 22.91 -16.60
CA ASP A 9 79.00 23.53 -16.57
C ASP A 9 80.08 22.46 -16.52
N PRO A 10 80.74 22.11 -17.60
CA PRO A 10 81.93 21.25 -17.57
C PRO A 10 82.97 21.90 -16.69
N PRO A 11 83.48 21.18 -15.63
CA PRO A 11 84.41 21.76 -14.70
C PRO A 11 85.71 22.18 -15.53
N THR A 12 86.01 23.49 -15.51
CA THR A 12 87.25 24.07 -16.06
C THR A 12 88.49 23.45 -15.45
N ALA A 13 88.39 22.61 -14.45
CA ALA A 13 89.41 21.81 -13.81
C ALA A 13 90.10 20.77 -14.73
N LEU A 14 89.43 20.38 -15.84
CA LEU A 14 90.05 19.44 -16.80
C LEU A 14 91.13 20.07 -17.73
N ALA A 15 91.29 21.38 -17.75
CA ALA A 15 92.26 22.07 -18.57
C ALA A 15 93.65 22.05 -17.96
N LEU A 16 93.85 21.67 -16.70
CA LEU A 16 95.17 21.65 -15.98
C LEU A 16 95.68 20.24 -15.64
N SER A 17 95.11 19.21 -16.25
CA SER A 17 95.53 17.82 -16.03
C SER A 17 96.62 17.45 -17.05
N PRO A 18 97.74 16.72 -16.66
CA PRO A 18 98.82 16.31 -17.52
C PRO A 18 98.44 15.18 -18.51
N VAL A 19 97.22 15.07 -18.87
CA VAL A 19 96.65 14.06 -19.78
C VAL A 19 96.65 14.64 -21.20
N PRO A 20 97.15 13.92 -22.23
CA PRO A 20 97.15 14.38 -23.64
C PRO A 20 95.69 14.81 -24.00
N PRO A 21 95.57 15.98 -24.67
CA PRO A 21 94.25 16.59 -24.95
C PRO A 21 93.30 15.68 -25.72
N VAL A 22 93.79 14.74 -26.47
CA VAL A 22 93.02 13.72 -27.20
C VAL A 22 92.33 12.77 -26.23
N ASN A 23 92.96 12.44 -25.07
CA ASN A 23 92.37 11.53 -24.07
C ASN A 23 91.31 12.23 -23.19
N ALA A 24 91.48 13.56 -22.97
CA ALA A 24 90.48 14.37 -22.27
C ALA A 24 89.22 14.53 -23.12
N VAL A 25 89.36 14.78 -24.42
CA VAL A 25 88.20 14.84 -25.34
C VAL A 25 87.53 13.45 -25.46
N ARG A 26 88.31 12.38 -25.55
CA ARG A 26 87.78 11.00 -25.58
C ARG A 26 87.05 10.66 -24.32
N GLY A 27 87.61 11.01 -23.16
CA GLY A 27 86.98 10.84 -21.88
C GLY A 27 85.64 11.60 -21.73
N GLY A 28 85.65 12.88 -22.19
CA GLY A 28 84.46 13.72 -22.23
C GLY A 28 83.31 13.15 -23.09
N LEU A 29 83.70 12.64 -24.29
CA LEU A 29 82.73 12.00 -25.20
C LEU A 29 82.18 10.70 -24.67
N LEU A 30 82.97 9.87 -24.00
CA LEU A 30 82.55 8.63 -23.37
C LEU A 30 81.67 8.91 -22.17
N LEU A 31 82.01 9.91 -21.32
CA LEU A 31 81.22 10.33 -20.21
C LEU A 31 79.86 10.89 -20.68
N GLY A 32 79.85 11.74 -21.70
CA GLY A 32 78.64 12.28 -22.32
C GLY A 32 77.72 11.19 -22.86
N ARG A 33 78.31 10.13 -23.48
CA ARG A 33 77.49 8.98 -23.93
C ARG A 33 76.98 8.11 -22.79
N ALA A 34 77.67 8.03 -21.69
CA ALA A 34 77.23 7.24 -20.52
C ALA A 34 76.18 7.98 -19.62
N VAL A 35 76.34 9.30 -19.51
CA VAL A 35 75.44 10.13 -18.67
C VAL A 35 74.06 10.26 -19.28
N GLN A 36 73.94 10.34 -20.58
CA GLN A 36 72.65 10.49 -21.27
C GLN A 36 71.67 9.29 -20.97
N PRO A 37 72.05 8.00 -21.14
CA PRO A 37 71.18 6.88 -20.86
C PRO A 37 70.94 6.76 -19.39
N LEU A 38 71.85 7.17 -18.52
CA LEU A 38 71.64 7.14 -17.05
C LEU A 38 70.59 8.18 -16.61
N ALA A 39 70.68 9.38 -17.18
CA ALA A 39 69.69 10.43 -16.95
C ALA A 39 68.30 10.06 -17.51
N ALA A 40 68.22 9.35 -18.63
CA ALA A 40 66.98 8.83 -19.18
C ALA A 40 66.38 7.75 -18.26
N LYS A 41 67.18 6.82 -17.75
CA LYS A 41 66.73 5.80 -16.78
C LYS A 41 66.28 6.41 -15.45
N ALA A 42 66.99 7.44 -14.97
CA ALA A 42 66.60 8.15 -13.74
C ALA A 42 65.24 8.86 -13.90
N ARG A 43 64.98 9.47 -15.06
CA ARG A 43 63.66 10.06 -15.35
C ARG A 43 62.57 8.99 -15.45
N ALA A 44 62.81 7.93 -16.20
CA ALA A 44 61.85 6.80 -16.29
C ALA A 44 61.51 6.18 -14.93
N LEU A 45 62.50 6.04 -14.05
CA LEU A 45 62.26 5.56 -12.69
C LEU A 45 61.48 6.57 -11.85
N GLY A 46 61.77 7.86 -12.00
CA GLY A 46 60.99 8.93 -11.38
C GLY A 46 59.51 8.92 -11.82
N ASP A 47 59.25 8.75 -13.13
CA ASP A 47 57.91 8.65 -13.69
C ASP A 47 57.17 7.38 -13.15
N GLU A 48 57.90 6.27 -13.01
CA GLU A 48 57.32 5.03 -12.46
C GLU A 48 56.99 5.18 -10.99
N ILE A 49 57.85 5.79 -10.19
CA ILE A 49 57.55 6.11 -8.79
C ILE A 49 56.30 6.98 -8.67
N ALA A 50 56.22 8.05 -9.50
CA ALA A 50 55.05 8.92 -9.49
C ALA A 50 53.76 8.19 -9.87
N ARG A 51 53.80 7.25 -10.81
CA ARG A 51 52.69 6.39 -11.18
C ARG A 51 52.28 5.47 -10.02
N LEU A 52 53.25 4.84 -9.37
CA LEU A 52 52.98 3.97 -8.22
C LEU A 52 52.36 4.74 -7.03
N GLU A 53 52.81 5.96 -6.77
CA GLU A 53 52.23 6.84 -5.77
C GLU A 53 50.78 7.22 -6.11
N ALA A 54 50.51 7.55 -7.38
CA ALA A 54 49.16 7.82 -7.85
C ALA A 54 48.21 6.61 -7.67
N VAL A 55 48.68 5.42 -8.06
CA VAL A 55 47.91 4.16 -7.86
C VAL A 55 47.70 3.88 -6.38
N ARG A 56 48.69 4.05 -5.52
CA ARG A 56 48.54 3.91 -4.07
C ARG A 56 47.46 4.83 -3.49
N THR A 57 47.43 6.08 -3.94
CA THR A 57 46.44 7.06 -3.54
C THR A 57 45.04 6.65 -3.99
N GLN A 58 44.90 6.15 -5.23
CA GLN A 58 43.64 5.62 -5.75
C GLN A 58 43.12 4.42 -4.94
N ILE A 59 44.01 3.49 -4.61
CA ILE A 59 43.67 2.32 -3.78
C ILE A 59 43.17 2.78 -2.41
N ALA A 60 43.92 3.67 -1.74
CA ALA A 60 43.52 4.18 -0.42
C ALA A 60 42.14 4.88 -0.43
N THR A 61 41.87 5.68 -1.48
CA THR A 61 40.56 6.34 -1.64
C THR A 61 39.46 5.33 -1.95
N ALA A 62 39.70 4.30 -2.76
CA ALA A 62 38.75 3.24 -3.05
C ALA A 62 38.45 2.39 -1.79
N GLU A 63 39.46 2.04 -1.02
CA GLU A 63 39.28 1.31 0.25
C GLU A 63 38.45 2.12 1.27
N ALA A 64 38.69 3.42 1.38
CA ALA A 64 37.91 4.29 2.23
C ALA A 64 36.43 4.37 1.77
N ALA A 65 36.20 4.50 0.46
CA ALA A 65 34.85 4.47 -0.11
C ALA A 65 34.11 3.14 0.12
N HIS A 66 34.82 2.01 -0.05
CA HIS A 66 34.29 0.68 0.25
C HIS A 66 33.92 0.51 1.72
N ARG A 67 34.71 1.02 2.63
CA ARG A 67 34.42 0.95 4.07
C ARG A 67 33.18 1.76 4.41
N THR A 68 33.08 2.98 3.94
CA THR A 68 31.90 3.83 4.18
C THR A 68 30.63 3.26 3.56
N ALA A 69 30.71 2.66 2.37
CA ALA A 69 29.60 1.97 1.73
C ALA A 69 29.17 0.72 2.57
N GLY A 70 30.11 -0.05 3.05
CA GLY A 70 29.83 -1.21 3.92
C GLY A 70 29.14 -0.83 5.24
N GLU A 71 29.57 0.27 5.85
CA GLU A 71 28.89 0.81 7.06
C GLU A 71 27.49 1.35 6.74
N GLY A 72 27.27 1.89 5.55
CA GLY A 72 25.96 2.30 5.05
C GLY A 72 25.02 1.09 4.93
N TRP A 73 25.47 0.04 4.29
CA TRP A 73 24.68 -1.19 4.10
C TRP A 73 24.32 -1.86 5.40
N ALA A 74 25.23 -1.93 6.36
CA ALA A 74 24.94 -2.49 7.68
C ALA A 74 23.85 -1.70 8.43
N ARG A 75 23.83 -0.38 8.29
CA ARG A 75 22.80 0.49 8.87
C ARG A 75 21.44 0.27 8.18
N ASP A 76 21.42 0.18 6.86
CA ASP A 76 20.20 -0.05 6.08
C ASP A 76 19.62 -1.43 6.37
N GLU A 77 20.47 -2.46 6.48
CA GLU A 77 20.05 -3.82 6.87
C GLU A 77 19.42 -3.85 8.28
N ALA A 78 20.03 -3.15 9.23
CA ALA A 78 19.46 -3.03 10.58
C ALA A 78 18.10 -2.29 10.57
N GLN A 79 17.95 -1.24 9.78
CA GLN A 79 16.67 -0.52 9.63
C GLN A 79 15.59 -1.41 8.99
N ILE A 80 15.94 -2.15 7.95
CA ILE A 80 15.03 -3.11 7.30
C ILE A 80 14.58 -4.18 8.30
N ALA A 81 15.48 -4.73 9.11
CA ALA A 81 15.15 -5.72 10.14
C ALA A 81 14.14 -5.17 11.16
N VAL A 82 14.32 -3.93 11.61
CA VAL A 82 13.37 -3.25 12.52
C VAL A 82 12.01 -3.04 11.86
N LEU A 83 11.98 -2.60 10.59
CA LEU A 83 10.73 -2.41 9.85
C LEU A 83 9.98 -3.74 9.61
N ILE A 84 10.70 -4.82 9.32
CA ILE A 84 10.12 -6.16 9.18
C ILE A 84 9.51 -6.62 10.51
N ALA A 85 10.22 -6.47 11.63
CA ALA A 85 9.70 -6.82 12.95
C ALA A 85 8.45 -6.01 13.30
N ARG A 86 8.46 -4.70 13.04
CA ARG A 86 7.28 -3.84 13.25
C ARG A 86 6.10 -4.25 12.37
N LYS A 87 6.34 -4.57 11.10
CA LYS A 87 5.31 -5.08 10.19
C LYS A 87 4.70 -6.39 10.68
N GLN A 88 5.51 -7.31 11.20
CA GLN A 88 5.04 -8.58 11.75
C GLN A 88 4.15 -8.35 12.99
N THR A 89 4.56 -7.48 13.90
CA THR A 89 3.76 -7.11 15.08
C THR A 89 2.42 -6.51 14.69
N LEU A 90 2.41 -5.56 13.76
CA LEU A 90 1.17 -4.96 13.24
C LEU A 90 0.25 -5.98 12.57
N ARG A 91 0.82 -6.92 11.81
CA ARG A 91 0.04 -8.02 11.21
C ARG A 91 -0.61 -8.90 12.26
N GLN A 92 0.12 -9.28 13.30
CA GLN A 92 -0.43 -10.09 14.40
C GLN A 92 -1.54 -9.37 15.14
N GLN A 93 -1.35 -8.08 15.47
CA GLN A 93 -2.38 -7.25 16.11
C GLN A 93 -3.64 -7.13 15.23
N THR A 94 -3.46 -6.91 13.93
CA THR A 94 -4.58 -6.84 12.97
C THR A 94 -5.33 -8.18 12.88
N GLN A 95 -4.61 -9.31 12.82
CA GLN A 95 -5.23 -10.64 12.78
C GLN A 95 -6.00 -10.95 14.06
N GLN A 96 -5.46 -10.59 15.23
CA GLN A 96 -6.14 -10.76 16.51
C GLN A 96 -7.41 -9.91 16.57
N GLY A 97 -7.34 -8.64 16.16
CA GLY A 97 -8.51 -7.75 16.09
C GLY A 97 -9.59 -8.26 15.13
N LEU A 98 -9.19 -8.79 13.97
CA LEU A 98 -10.13 -9.40 13.01
C LEU A 98 -10.80 -10.66 13.60
N ALA A 99 -10.05 -11.52 14.31
CA ALA A 99 -10.59 -12.72 14.93
C ALA A 99 -11.58 -12.37 16.04
N GLU A 100 -11.29 -11.36 16.85
CA GLU A 100 -12.18 -10.87 17.90
C GLU A 100 -13.46 -10.26 17.31
N ASN A 101 -13.35 -9.42 16.29
CA ASN A 101 -14.50 -8.86 15.60
C ASN A 101 -15.39 -9.94 14.98
N ARG A 102 -14.81 -10.97 14.35
CA ARG A 102 -15.57 -12.12 13.83
C ARG A 102 -16.32 -12.87 14.94
N ARG A 103 -15.70 -13.08 16.11
CA ARG A 103 -16.36 -13.71 17.27
C ARG A 103 -17.52 -12.87 17.80
N ARG A 104 -17.35 -11.55 17.92
CA ARG A 104 -18.42 -10.63 18.32
C ARG A 104 -19.60 -10.68 17.35
N GLN A 105 -19.33 -10.66 16.06
CA GLN A 105 -20.36 -10.73 15.02
C GLN A 105 -21.13 -12.06 15.05
N ALA A 106 -20.41 -13.18 15.16
CA ALA A 106 -21.05 -14.48 15.28
C ALA A 106 -21.96 -14.55 16.54
N ALA A 107 -21.52 -13.95 17.66
CA ALA A 107 -22.32 -13.86 18.87
C ALA A 107 -23.57 -12.98 18.71
N LEU A 108 -23.44 -11.84 17.99
CA LEU A 108 -24.58 -10.96 17.66
C LEU A 108 -25.58 -11.66 16.74
N ALA A 109 -25.09 -12.31 15.68
CA ALA A 109 -25.92 -13.07 14.75
C ALA A 109 -26.67 -14.24 15.45
N ALA A 110 -25.98 -14.94 16.35
CA ALA A 110 -26.61 -16.04 17.12
C ALA A 110 -27.68 -15.55 18.08
N LYS A 111 -27.55 -14.34 18.62
CA LYS A 111 -28.52 -13.72 19.53
C LYS A 111 -29.68 -13.01 18.82
N ALA A 112 -29.51 -12.70 17.51
CA ALA A 112 -30.55 -12.03 16.74
C ALA A 112 -31.56 -13.05 16.21
N GLY A 113 -32.82 -12.91 16.58
CA GLY A 113 -33.91 -13.77 16.08
C GLY A 113 -34.32 -13.42 14.65
N SER A 114 -33.99 -12.24 14.19
CA SER A 114 -34.31 -11.74 12.86
C SER A 114 -33.25 -10.73 12.35
N LEU A 115 -33.25 -10.52 11.04
CA LEU A 115 -32.37 -9.50 10.42
C LEU A 115 -32.65 -8.09 10.98
N ARG A 116 -33.89 -7.82 11.37
CA ARG A 116 -34.28 -6.55 12.01
C ARG A 116 -33.60 -6.36 13.36
N ASP A 117 -33.58 -7.42 14.18
CA ASP A 117 -32.91 -7.41 15.49
C ASP A 117 -31.39 -7.25 15.34
N LEU A 118 -30.82 -7.90 14.33
CA LEU A 118 -29.39 -7.76 14.05
C LEU A 118 -29.02 -6.31 13.73
N ILE A 119 -29.76 -5.68 12.82
CA ILE A 119 -29.51 -4.28 12.45
C ILE A 119 -29.70 -3.34 13.64
N ALA A 120 -30.78 -3.52 14.43
CA ALA A 120 -31.02 -2.71 15.61
C ALA A 120 -29.88 -2.83 16.64
N ARG A 121 -29.32 -4.02 16.82
CA ARG A 121 -28.17 -4.26 17.72
C ARG A 121 -26.89 -3.61 17.21
N LEU A 122 -26.62 -3.70 15.90
CA LEU A 122 -25.46 -3.05 15.26
C LEU A 122 -25.55 -1.52 15.37
N GLU A 123 -26.75 -0.94 15.23
CA GLU A 123 -26.97 0.49 15.45
C GLU A 123 -26.73 0.88 16.90
N ALA A 124 -27.26 0.11 17.86
CA ALA A 124 -27.06 0.38 19.29
C ALA A 124 -25.58 0.32 19.69
N GLU A 125 -24.82 -0.68 19.17
CA GLU A 125 -23.37 -0.76 19.41
C GLU A 125 -22.63 0.43 18.83
N ARG A 126 -22.98 0.86 17.63
CA ARG A 126 -22.38 2.03 16.97
C ARG A 126 -22.60 3.30 17.80
N VAL A 127 -23.84 3.54 18.22
CA VAL A 127 -24.18 4.70 19.05
C VAL A 127 -23.46 4.66 20.39
N ALA A 128 -23.35 3.48 21.01
CA ALA A 128 -22.63 3.29 22.27
C ALA A 128 -21.12 3.59 22.11
N ALA A 129 -20.50 3.08 21.05
CA ALA A 129 -19.09 3.32 20.73
C ALA A 129 -18.81 4.81 20.45
N GLU A 130 -19.68 5.48 19.68
CA GLU A 130 -19.56 6.93 19.42
C GLU A 130 -19.71 7.76 20.70
N ARG A 131 -20.63 7.36 21.60
CA ARG A 131 -20.81 8.01 22.90
C ARG A 131 -19.59 7.86 23.78
N GLN A 132 -19.01 6.68 23.80
CA GLN A 132 -17.81 6.40 24.59
C GLN A 132 -16.60 7.17 24.05
N ALA A 133 -16.35 7.19 22.75
CA ALA A 133 -15.30 7.99 22.12
C ALA A 133 -15.47 9.49 22.40
N ARG A 134 -16.71 9.99 22.46
CA ARG A 134 -17.02 11.38 22.81
C ARG A 134 -16.76 11.70 24.29
N LEU A 135 -16.96 10.75 25.19
CA LEU A 135 -16.64 10.90 26.61
C LEU A 135 -15.12 10.90 26.82
N GLU A 136 -14.41 10.01 26.17
CA GLU A 136 -12.95 9.91 26.23
C GLU A 136 -12.27 11.16 25.68
N SER A 137 -12.77 11.72 24.56
CA SER A 137 -12.24 12.98 24.00
C SER A 137 -12.48 14.20 24.91
N ARG A 138 -13.54 14.19 25.73
CA ARG A 138 -13.81 15.22 26.75
C ARG A 138 -12.88 15.10 27.97
N SER A 139 -12.47 13.90 28.33
CA SER A 139 -11.60 13.65 29.49
C SER A 139 -10.14 14.03 29.21
N HIS A 140 -9.72 14.12 27.94
CA HIS A 140 -8.35 14.47 27.54
C HIS A 140 -8.12 15.96 27.27
N GLY A 141 -9.04 16.84 27.65
CA GLY A 141 -8.82 18.29 27.80
C GLY A 141 -8.40 19.06 26.56
N THR A 142 -8.70 18.61 25.36
CA THR A 142 -8.50 19.39 24.13
C THR A 142 -9.73 20.25 23.90
N ALA A 143 -9.60 21.57 24.13
CA ALA A 143 -10.65 22.54 23.90
C ALA A 143 -11.16 22.49 22.46
N PRO A 144 -12.49 22.54 22.23
CA PRO A 144 -13.03 22.55 20.89
C PRO A 144 -12.78 23.91 20.25
N SER A 145 -11.93 23.98 19.24
CA SER A 145 -11.94 25.08 18.28
C SER A 145 -13.28 25.09 17.53
N ALA A 146 -13.80 26.31 17.38
CA ALA A 146 -15.13 26.69 16.94
C ALA A 146 -15.70 25.90 15.75
N VAL A 147 -16.91 25.42 15.99
CA VAL A 147 -18.12 25.42 15.12
C VAL A 147 -17.89 25.25 13.62
N THR A 148 -17.81 24.02 13.19
CA THR A 148 -18.46 23.53 11.97
C THR A 148 -19.21 22.26 12.37
N ASN A 149 -20.43 22.07 11.84
CA ASN A 149 -21.30 20.92 12.13
C ASN A 149 -20.52 19.63 12.28
N PRO A 150 -20.75 18.80 13.33
CA PRO A 150 -20.01 17.58 13.53
C PRO A 150 -20.29 16.63 12.37
N THR A 151 -19.40 16.62 11.38
CA THR A 151 -19.31 15.51 10.44
C THR A 151 -19.02 14.26 11.26
N PRO A 152 -19.75 13.16 11.11
CA PRO A 152 -19.50 11.93 11.87
C PRO A 152 -18.03 11.55 11.69
N VAL A 153 -17.33 11.37 12.79
CA VAL A 153 -15.92 10.98 12.83
C VAL A 153 -15.75 9.72 12.01
N GLY A 154 -15.06 9.82 10.86
CA GLY A 154 -14.65 8.68 10.07
C GLY A 154 -15.22 8.57 8.66
N SER A 155 -16.00 9.52 8.16
CA SER A 155 -16.35 9.54 6.73
C SER A 155 -15.21 10.15 5.93
N PRO A 156 -14.67 9.47 4.90
CA PRO A 156 -13.77 10.08 3.95
C PRO A 156 -14.41 11.32 3.29
N PRO A 157 -13.65 12.37 2.98
CA PRO A 157 -14.20 13.52 2.27
C PRO A 157 -14.72 13.09 0.89
N GLY A 158 -16.00 13.41 0.60
CA GLY A 158 -16.63 13.13 -0.70
C GLY A 158 -17.78 12.10 -0.67
N ILE A 159 -18.18 11.57 0.49
CA ILE A 159 -19.32 10.64 0.57
C ILE A 159 -20.61 11.38 0.26
N ARG A 160 -21.31 10.87 -0.76
CA ARG A 160 -22.61 11.39 -1.20
C ARG A 160 -23.70 11.03 -0.20
N SER A 161 -24.62 11.95 0.06
CA SER A 161 -25.78 11.67 0.92
C SER A 161 -26.74 10.69 0.22
N VAL A 162 -27.11 9.61 0.90
CA VAL A 162 -28.03 8.59 0.37
C VAL A 162 -29.40 9.19 0.07
N ALA A 163 -29.89 10.13 0.86
CA ALA A 163 -31.21 10.74 0.65
C ALA A 163 -31.37 11.37 -0.76
N GLN A 164 -30.27 11.77 -1.39
CA GLN A 164 -30.24 12.36 -2.72
C GLN A 164 -29.76 11.39 -3.82
N ALA A 165 -29.51 10.13 -3.47
CA ALA A 165 -28.85 9.15 -4.34
C ALA A 165 -29.82 8.22 -5.07
N LYS A 166 -31.12 8.57 -5.16
CA LYS A 166 -32.07 7.80 -5.99
C LYS A 166 -31.60 7.78 -7.44
N GLY A 167 -31.60 6.60 -8.06
CA GLY A 167 -31.10 6.39 -9.42
C GLY A 167 -29.58 6.34 -9.59
N HIS A 168 -28.80 6.37 -8.46
CA HIS A 168 -27.33 6.38 -8.50
C HIS A 168 -26.68 5.15 -7.84
N PHE A 169 -27.48 4.22 -7.34
CA PHE A 169 -26.94 2.99 -6.78
C PHE A 169 -26.47 2.07 -7.91
N ALA A 170 -25.25 1.57 -7.80
CA ALA A 170 -24.76 0.55 -8.70
C ALA A 170 -25.57 -0.75 -8.58
N VAL A 171 -25.84 -1.42 -9.68
CA VAL A 171 -26.42 -2.76 -9.68
C VAL A 171 -25.40 -3.71 -9.07
N PRO A 172 -25.71 -4.44 -7.96
CA PRO A 172 -24.71 -5.15 -7.20
C PRO A 172 -24.12 -6.39 -7.90
N ALA A 173 -24.81 -6.93 -8.91
CA ALA A 173 -24.28 -8.00 -9.76
C ALA A 173 -24.96 -7.99 -11.13
N THR A 174 -24.25 -8.48 -12.13
CA THR A 174 -24.77 -8.61 -13.49
C THR A 174 -25.70 -9.82 -13.60
N GLY A 175 -26.94 -9.60 -14.01
CA GLY A 175 -27.93 -10.65 -14.24
C GLY A 175 -29.36 -10.10 -14.26
N PRO A 176 -30.34 -10.90 -14.76
CA PRO A 176 -31.73 -10.50 -14.79
C PRO A 176 -32.32 -10.40 -13.36
N LEU A 177 -33.20 -9.46 -13.17
CA LEU A 177 -34.01 -9.33 -11.96
C LEU A 177 -35.15 -10.36 -12.02
N VAL A 178 -35.13 -11.33 -11.09
CA VAL A 178 -36.08 -12.47 -11.10
C VAL A 178 -37.17 -12.35 -10.02
N ILE A 179 -36.95 -11.60 -8.94
CA ILE A 179 -37.97 -11.33 -7.92
C ILE A 179 -37.89 -9.85 -7.55
N ARG A 180 -39.04 -9.19 -7.54
CA ARG A 180 -39.16 -7.77 -7.21
C ARG A 180 -39.61 -7.55 -5.77
N PHE A 181 -39.39 -6.36 -5.26
CA PHE A 181 -39.91 -5.93 -3.95
C PHE A 181 -41.44 -6.03 -3.92
N GLY A 182 -41.96 -6.64 -2.87
CA GLY A 182 -43.41 -6.85 -2.69
C GLY A 182 -43.99 -8.03 -3.47
N GLU A 183 -43.18 -8.72 -4.28
CA GLU A 183 -43.60 -9.92 -4.99
C GLU A 183 -43.65 -11.14 -4.05
N THR A 184 -44.63 -12.00 -4.24
CA THR A 184 -44.78 -13.22 -3.43
C THR A 184 -43.93 -14.33 -4.03
N GLU A 185 -43.01 -14.84 -3.24
CA GLU A 185 -42.14 -15.96 -3.64
C GLU A 185 -42.87 -17.30 -3.61
N PRO A 186 -42.39 -18.33 -4.36
CA PRO A 186 -42.86 -19.69 -4.21
C PRO A 186 -42.68 -20.15 -2.74
N GLY A 187 -43.78 -20.20 -1.99
CA GLY A 187 -43.76 -20.46 -0.53
C GLY A 187 -44.58 -19.46 0.27
N GLY A 188 -45.19 -18.46 -0.38
CA GLY A 188 -46.13 -17.51 0.22
C GLY A 188 -45.48 -16.37 1.00
N VAL A 189 -44.16 -16.22 0.92
CA VAL A 189 -43.40 -15.12 1.57
C VAL A 189 -43.30 -13.94 0.62
N THR A 190 -43.65 -12.74 1.11
CA THR A 190 -43.50 -11.52 0.35
C THR A 190 -42.02 -11.04 0.39
N SER A 191 -41.41 -10.84 -0.76
CA SER A 191 -40.03 -10.36 -0.88
C SER A 191 -39.89 -8.92 -0.37
N LYS A 192 -38.90 -8.69 0.48
CA LYS A 192 -38.56 -7.38 1.05
C LYS A 192 -37.41 -6.69 0.30
N GLY A 193 -36.97 -7.26 -0.83
CA GLY A 193 -35.87 -6.78 -1.63
C GLY A 193 -36.00 -7.18 -3.08
N LEU A 194 -34.87 -7.15 -3.78
CA LEU A 194 -34.73 -7.56 -5.18
C LEU A 194 -33.87 -8.81 -5.23
N THR A 195 -34.18 -9.76 -6.11
CA THR A 195 -33.36 -10.93 -6.34
C THR A 195 -32.88 -10.94 -7.79
N PHE A 196 -31.55 -10.97 -7.95
CA PHE A 196 -30.89 -11.07 -9.25
C PHE A 196 -30.41 -12.50 -9.47
N GLU A 197 -30.68 -13.07 -10.64
CA GLU A 197 -30.09 -14.33 -11.07
C GLU A 197 -28.75 -14.04 -11.71
N THR A 198 -27.66 -14.57 -11.15
CA THR A 198 -26.31 -14.29 -11.59
C THR A 198 -25.65 -15.48 -12.24
N ARG A 199 -24.52 -15.27 -12.92
CA ARG A 199 -23.66 -16.38 -13.34
C ARG A 199 -22.91 -16.96 -12.14
N PRO A 200 -22.55 -18.28 -12.17
CA PRO A 200 -21.64 -18.84 -11.17
C PRO A 200 -20.34 -18.03 -11.08
N GLY A 201 -19.85 -17.82 -9.87
CA GLY A 201 -18.64 -17.04 -9.62
C GLY A 201 -18.75 -15.54 -9.95
N ALA A 202 -19.95 -15.01 -10.22
CA ALA A 202 -20.13 -13.59 -10.54
C ALA A 202 -19.61 -12.71 -9.42
N GLN A 203 -18.93 -11.64 -9.80
CA GLN A 203 -18.48 -10.63 -8.85
C GLN A 203 -19.66 -9.79 -8.35
N VAL A 204 -19.67 -9.55 -7.04
CA VAL A 204 -20.64 -8.69 -6.37
C VAL A 204 -19.97 -7.39 -5.97
N VAL A 205 -20.64 -6.26 -6.21
CA VAL A 205 -20.12 -4.92 -5.92
C VAL A 205 -20.99 -4.19 -4.91
N ALA A 206 -20.40 -3.23 -4.20
CA ALA A 206 -21.12 -2.34 -3.29
C ALA A 206 -22.13 -1.48 -4.08
N PRO A 207 -23.40 -1.46 -3.68
CA PRO A 207 -24.41 -0.67 -4.41
C PRO A 207 -24.20 0.85 -4.25
N PHE A 208 -23.66 1.28 -3.12
CA PHE A 208 -23.40 2.69 -2.84
C PHE A 208 -22.29 2.85 -1.80
N ASP A 209 -21.76 4.09 -1.70
CA ASP A 209 -20.74 4.44 -0.71
C ASP A 209 -21.22 4.13 0.70
N GLY A 210 -20.36 3.53 1.53
CA GLY A 210 -20.77 3.19 2.89
C GLY A 210 -19.71 2.43 3.68
N ARG A 211 -20.08 2.08 4.89
CA ARG A 211 -19.21 1.31 5.81
C ARG A 211 -19.77 -0.07 6.04
N VAL A 212 -18.92 -1.08 5.98
CA VAL A 212 -19.31 -2.46 6.31
C VAL A 212 -19.70 -2.55 7.79
N MET A 213 -20.95 -2.89 8.05
CA MET A 213 -21.51 -3.06 9.39
C MET A 213 -21.50 -4.53 9.84
N TYR A 214 -21.67 -5.44 8.89
CA TYR A 214 -21.63 -6.88 9.13
C TYR A 214 -21.15 -7.63 7.88
N ALA A 215 -20.34 -8.66 8.09
CA ALA A 215 -19.85 -9.55 7.02
C ALA A 215 -19.71 -10.97 7.61
N GLY A 216 -20.57 -11.89 7.20
CA GLY A 216 -20.53 -13.26 7.71
C GLY A 216 -21.82 -14.04 7.52
N PRO A 217 -21.88 -15.29 8.03
CA PRO A 217 -23.05 -16.15 7.90
C PRO A 217 -24.21 -15.66 8.78
N PHE A 218 -25.41 -15.71 8.22
CA PHE A 218 -26.64 -15.40 8.94
C PHE A 218 -27.74 -16.43 8.65
N LYS A 219 -28.45 -16.87 9.68
CA LYS A 219 -29.45 -17.94 9.60
C LYS A 219 -30.55 -17.63 8.55
N GLY A 220 -30.70 -18.53 7.58
CA GLY A 220 -31.69 -18.41 6.51
C GLY A 220 -31.28 -17.57 5.29
N TYR A 221 -30.09 -16.90 5.33
CA TYR A 221 -29.63 -16.03 4.26
C TYR A 221 -28.25 -16.40 3.69
N GLY A 222 -27.57 -17.41 4.28
CA GLY A 222 -26.20 -17.75 3.92
C GLY A 222 -25.20 -16.70 4.36
N GLN A 223 -24.21 -16.39 3.52
CA GLN A 223 -23.29 -15.27 3.76
C GLN A 223 -24.02 -13.96 3.43
N ILE A 224 -23.99 -13.01 4.36
CA ILE A 224 -24.55 -11.67 4.17
C ILE A 224 -23.51 -10.58 4.40
N LEU A 225 -23.66 -9.51 3.64
CA LEU A 225 -22.93 -8.26 3.83
C LEU A 225 -23.93 -7.14 4.09
N ILE A 226 -23.75 -6.43 5.22
CA ILE A 226 -24.55 -5.24 5.54
C ILE A 226 -23.65 -4.02 5.43
N ILE A 227 -24.07 -3.07 4.59
CA ILE A 227 -23.37 -1.81 4.36
C ILE A 227 -24.24 -0.67 4.89
N GLY A 228 -23.70 0.11 5.83
CA GLY A 228 -24.35 1.31 6.34
C GLY A 228 -23.93 2.52 5.52
N HIS A 229 -24.91 3.21 4.95
CA HIS A 229 -24.70 4.37 4.05
C HIS A 229 -24.83 5.73 4.76
N GLY A 230 -25.10 5.71 6.07
CA GLY A 230 -25.44 6.92 6.82
C GLY A 230 -26.94 7.28 6.71
N GLY A 231 -27.40 8.23 7.53
CA GLY A 231 -28.77 8.71 7.53
C GLY A 231 -29.85 7.64 7.80
N GLY A 232 -29.47 6.52 8.45
CA GLY A 232 -30.40 5.40 8.73
C GLY A 232 -30.59 4.42 7.57
N TYR A 233 -29.82 4.56 6.47
CA TYR A 233 -29.91 3.68 5.29
C TYR A 233 -28.90 2.53 5.36
N TYR A 234 -29.36 1.33 5.04
CA TYR A 234 -28.56 0.10 5.01
C TYR A 234 -28.88 -0.73 3.79
N SER A 235 -27.85 -1.20 3.09
CA SER A 235 -27.99 -2.27 2.08
C SER A 235 -27.62 -3.61 2.68
N VAL A 236 -28.42 -4.62 2.41
CA VAL A 236 -28.15 -6.03 2.75
C VAL A 236 -27.99 -6.80 1.47
N LEU A 237 -26.79 -7.39 1.28
CA LEU A 237 -26.50 -8.31 0.20
C LEU A 237 -26.45 -9.72 0.78
N ALA A 238 -27.18 -10.67 0.19
CA ALA A 238 -27.23 -12.06 0.67
C ALA A 238 -27.13 -13.06 -0.48
N GLY A 239 -26.66 -14.28 -0.16
CA GLY A 239 -26.43 -15.33 -1.15
C GLY A 239 -25.00 -15.36 -1.70
N LEU A 240 -24.07 -14.59 -1.10
CA LEU A 240 -22.66 -14.64 -1.46
C LEU A 240 -22.04 -15.97 -1.00
N ASP A 241 -21.04 -16.43 -1.72
CA ASP A 241 -20.14 -17.53 -1.30
C ASP A 241 -18.99 -16.98 -0.45
N ARG A 242 -18.33 -15.96 -0.94
CA ARG A 242 -17.20 -15.32 -0.28
C ARG A 242 -17.41 -13.82 -0.15
N ILE A 243 -17.09 -13.32 1.03
CA ILE A 243 -17.04 -11.88 1.30
C ILE A 243 -15.56 -11.50 1.49
N GLU A 244 -15.09 -10.51 0.74
CA GLU A 244 -13.70 -10.07 0.75
C GLU A 244 -13.46 -8.90 1.70
N GLN A 245 -14.52 -8.30 2.19
CA GLN A 245 -14.50 -7.09 2.98
C GLN A 245 -14.58 -7.36 4.49
N SER A 246 -13.94 -6.48 5.25
CA SER A 246 -13.92 -6.56 6.72
C SER A 246 -14.86 -5.51 7.34
N VAL A 247 -15.45 -5.87 8.50
CA VAL A 247 -16.29 -4.93 9.25
C VAL A 247 -15.52 -3.69 9.65
N GLY A 248 -16.17 -2.54 9.47
CA GLY A 248 -15.58 -1.24 9.69
C GLY A 248 -14.90 -0.64 8.47
N GLN A 249 -14.68 -1.41 7.41
CA GLN A 249 -14.10 -0.92 6.16
C GLN A 249 -15.06 0.02 5.44
N TRP A 250 -14.53 1.09 4.85
CA TRP A 250 -15.24 1.97 3.95
C TRP A 250 -15.21 1.42 2.54
N LEU A 251 -16.33 1.52 1.86
CA LEU A 251 -16.54 1.09 0.48
C LEU A 251 -17.04 2.27 -0.35
N VAL A 252 -16.66 2.28 -1.61
CA VAL A 252 -17.24 3.17 -2.62
C VAL A 252 -18.20 2.40 -3.53
N ALA A 253 -19.16 3.09 -4.13
CA ALA A 253 -20.09 2.48 -5.07
C ALA A 253 -19.34 1.77 -6.22
N GLY A 254 -19.73 0.53 -6.53
CA GLY A 254 -19.09 -0.29 -7.56
C GLY A 254 -17.82 -1.03 -7.09
N GLU A 255 -17.36 -0.85 -5.85
CA GLU A 255 -16.22 -1.58 -5.32
C GLU A 255 -16.55 -3.07 -5.15
N PRO A 256 -15.67 -4.00 -5.57
CA PRO A 256 -15.85 -5.43 -5.35
C PRO A 256 -15.96 -5.78 -3.87
N VAL A 257 -16.98 -6.55 -3.50
CA VAL A 257 -17.24 -6.93 -2.10
C VAL A 257 -17.26 -8.44 -1.88
N GLY A 258 -17.27 -9.23 -2.95
CA GLY A 258 -17.27 -10.68 -2.85
C GLY A 258 -17.71 -11.34 -4.14
N THR A 259 -17.92 -12.64 -4.07
CA THR A 259 -18.28 -13.48 -5.22
C THR A 259 -19.51 -14.33 -4.93
N MET A 260 -20.24 -14.65 -5.99
CA MET A 260 -21.34 -15.61 -5.97
C MET A 260 -20.81 -17.04 -5.97
N PRO A 261 -21.61 -18.03 -5.50
CA PRO A 261 -21.24 -19.45 -5.55
C PRO A 261 -20.85 -19.92 -6.95
N GLU A 262 -19.83 -20.77 -7.00
CA GLU A 262 -19.45 -21.53 -8.19
C GLU A 262 -20.33 -22.78 -8.31
N GLY A 263 -20.55 -23.30 -9.53
CA GLY A 263 -21.30 -24.52 -9.78
C GLY A 263 -22.23 -24.41 -10.99
N ASN A 264 -23.00 -25.49 -11.25
CA ASN A 264 -23.90 -25.56 -12.41
C ASN A 264 -25.28 -24.89 -12.20
N GLN A 265 -25.59 -24.42 -11.00
CA GLN A 265 -26.83 -23.70 -10.70
C GLN A 265 -26.63 -22.22 -10.91
N ARG A 266 -27.69 -21.52 -11.33
CA ARG A 266 -27.70 -20.06 -11.41
C ARG A 266 -27.90 -19.48 -10.01
N PRO A 267 -26.83 -18.95 -9.37
CA PRO A 267 -26.93 -18.42 -8.04
C PRO A 267 -27.76 -17.14 -8.02
N ARG A 268 -28.39 -16.87 -6.87
CA ARG A 268 -29.27 -15.74 -6.68
C ARG A 268 -28.70 -14.79 -5.67
N LEU A 269 -28.48 -13.55 -6.07
CA LEU A 269 -28.10 -12.46 -5.17
C LEU A 269 -29.34 -11.72 -4.71
N TYR A 270 -29.55 -11.63 -3.43
CA TYR A 270 -30.59 -10.83 -2.79
C TYR A 270 -30.03 -9.47 -2.39
N LEU A 271 -30.76 -8.40 -2.76
CA LEU A 271 -30.49 -7.02 -2.36
C LEU A 271 -31.70 -6.46 -1.61
N GLU A 272 -31.54 -6.06 -0.36
CA GLU A 272 -32.53 -5.35 0.41
C GLU A 272 -31.99 -3.96 0.80
N LEU A 273 -32.78 -2.92 0.61
CA LEU A 273 -32.50 -1.59 1.12
C LEU A 273 -33.41 -1.30 2.30
N ARG A 274 -32.84 -0.77 3.37
CA ARG A 274 -33.56 -0.38 4.58
C ARG A 274 -33.38 1.10 4.88
N ASP A 275 -34.46 1.73 5.29
CA ASP A 275 -34.49 3.07 5.85
C ASP A 275 -34.99 2.99 7.29
N ASN A 276 -34.15 3.38 8.25
CA ASN A 276 -34.42 3.31 9.70
C ASN A 276 -34.96 1.93 10.13
N GLY A 277 -34.31 0.85 9.64
CA GLY A 277 -34.67 -0.53 9.92
C GLY A 277 -35.90 -1.08 9.19
N ARG A 278 -36.60 -0.28 8.35
CA ARG A 278 -37.75 -0.71 7.55
C ARG A 278 -37.30 -1.03 6.12
N PRO A 279 -37.70 -2.17 5.55
CA PRO A 279 -37.42 -2.46 4.15
C PRO A 279 -38.12 -1.45 3.24
N VAL A 280 -37.38 -0.92 2.27
CA VAL A 280 -37.90 -0.03 1.22
C VAL A 280 -37.58 -0.62 -0.14
N ASN A 281 -38.39 -0.30 -1.16
CA ASN A 281 -38.14 -0.79 -2.51
C ASN A 281 -36.81 -0.26 -3.05
N PRO A 282 -35.80 -1.14 -3.36
CA PRO A 282 -34.49 -0.68 -3.83
C PRO A 282 -34.52 -0.20 -5.30
N LEU A 283 -35.51 -0.62 -6.11
CA LEU A 283 -35.54 -0.39 -7.56
C LEU A 283 -35.39 1.09 -7.96
N PRO A 284 -36.08 2.06 -7.30
CA PRO A 284 -35.91 3.48 -7.62
C PRO A 284 -34.53 4.06 -7.26
N TRP A 285 -33.71 3.31 -6.53
CA TRP A 285 -32.37 3.74 -6.12
C TRP A 285 -31.29 3.28 -7.09
N LEU A 286 -31.54 2.16 -7.81
CA LEU A 286 -30.59 1.59 -8.75
C LEU A 286 -30.48 2.44 -10.01
N ALA A 287 -29.26 2.58 -10.51
CA ALA A 287 -28.96 3.17 -11.82
C ALA A 287 -29.30 2.18 -12.94
N ILE A 288 -30.55 1.73 -13.00
CA ILE A 288 -31.05 0.91 -14.09
C ILE A 288 -31.49 1.89 -15.16
N HIS A 289 -30.69 2.07 -16.21
CA HIS A 289 -31.18 2.64 -17.45
C HIS A 289 -32.15 1.63 -18.03
N ASP A 290 -33.40 2.07 -18.26
CA ASP A 290 -34.39 1.30 -19.00
C ASP A 290 -33.90 1.07 -20.43
N GLU A 291 -32.99 0.15 -20.61
CA GLU A 291 -32.78 -0.48 -21.88
C GLU A 291 -33.94 -1.48 -22.06
N LYS A 292 -34.89 -1.08 -22.87
CA LYS A 292 -36.08 -1.81 -23.31
C LYS A 292 -35.75 -3.31 -23.41
N VAL A 293 -36.33 -4.11 -22.51
CA VAL A 293 -36.59 -5.51 -22.79
C VAL A 293 -37.76 -5.52 -23.83
N ASN A 294 -37.41 -5.31 -25.10
CA ASN A 294 -38.22 -5.70 -26.24
C ASN A 294 -37.55 -6.92 -26.87
N GLY A 295 -38.18 -8.05 -26.81
CA GLY A 295 -37.84 -9.27 -27.54
C GLY A 295 -38.54 -10.46 -26.95
#